data_b6e152e4719d1f385a71477c64e7a9b1
#
_entry.id   b6e152e4719d1f385a71477c64e7a9b1
#
_cell.length_a   1.000
_cell.length_b   1.000
_cell.length_c   1.000
_cell.angle_alpha   90.00
_cell.angle_beta   90.00
_cell.angle_gamma   90.00
#
_symmetry.space_group_name_H-M   'P 1'
#
loop_
_entity.id
_entity.type
_entity.pdbx_description
1 polymer ?
#
loop_
_entity_poly.entity_id
_entity_poly.type
_entity_poly.pdbx_seq_one_letter_code
_entity_poly.pdbx_strand_id
1 'polypeptide(L)'
;MQQLIRRSESIERAAWSNLYRRAPWRVRRRLGLRVLDRGEATFLSASRVDHLLLNRAIGVGSDGVAAAVGHFEQRGIGRFWIHMGSELRYSELPGLLRERGITPYPRSWMKFVRPAAPLDEVKCALRIRPARRNDGAQVGEILARGFDLPTEAGPLLAAGIGLDQWDYFVAEDEREVVAAAAIYTRGDDAYLPFAATVPKARQKGCQRALMAARLGRAQQLGCRQAFTETGMPVAGEPSSSYRNMLRVGFDELHVRDNFAPEGCRWHNLPSSDAIAKSAASPRPSGTWLKGVVLSGS
;
A
#
# COMPACT_ATOMS: atom_id res chain seq x y z
N MET A 1 4.33 13.83 -19.19
CA MET A 1 4.69 12.58 -18.48
C MET A 1 5.52 12.86 -17.24
N GLN A 2 6.72 13.42 -17.33
CA GLN A 2 7.60 13.69 -16.17
C GLN A 2 6.93 14.51 -15.04
N GLN A 3 6.13 15.52 -15.37
CA GLN A 3 5.39 16.28 -14.36
C GLN A 3 4.40 15.43 -13.56
N LEU A 4 3.69 14.49 -14.21
CA LEU A 4 2.78 13.56 -13.53
C LEU A 4 3.53 12.59 -12.61
N ILE A 5 4.70 12.10 -13.02
CA ILE A 5 5.56 11.25 -12.19
C ILE A 5 5.97 12.01 -10.92
N ARG A 6 6.49 13.23 -11.06
CA ARG A 6 6.87 14.07 -9.90
C ARG A 6 5.69 14.35 -8.96
N ARG A 7 4.50 14.62 -9.52
CA ARG A 7 3.27 14.86 -8.72
C ARG A 7 2.88 13.59 -7.96
N SER A 8 2.93 12.41 -8.60
CA SER A 8 2.64 11.12 -7.99
C SER A 8 3.55 10.84 -6.79
N GLU A 9 4.86 11.03 -6.94
CA GLU A 9 5.83 10.84 -5.85
C GLU A 9 5.65 11.89 -4.74
N SER A 10 5.38 13.15 -5.11
CA SER A 10 5.18 14.25 -4.16
C SER A 10 3.95 14.04 -3.29
N ILE A 11 2.82 13.63 -3.87
CA ILE A 11 1.58 13.47 -3.10
C ILE A 11 1.64 12.23 -2.20
N GLU A 12 2.25 11.13 -2.63
CA GLU A 12 2.50 9.97 -1.77
C GLU A 12 3.36 10.36 -0.57
N ARG A 13 4.50 11.02 -0.83
CA ARG A 13 5.41 11.51 0.21
C ARG A 13 4.68 12.42 1.20
N ALA A 14 3.87 13.35 0.71
CA ALA A 14 3.08 14.25 1.54
C ALA A 14 2.05 13.50 2.40
N ALA A 15 1.32 12.56 1.82
CA ALA A 15 0.32 11.76 2.52
C ALA A 15 0.92 10.96 3.67
N TRP A 16 1.98 10.20 3.41
CA TRP A 16 2.64 9.42 4.44
C TRP A 16 3.30 10.27 5.52
N SER A 17 3.97 11.36 5.12
CA SER A 17 4.56 12.31 6.09
C SER A 17 3.50 12.95 6.97
N ASN A 18 2.35 13.33 6.39
CA ASN A 18 1.22 13.88 7.12
C ASN A 18 0.68 12.86 8.13
N LEU A 19 0.44 11.62 7.69
CA LEU A 19 -0.07 10.55 8.55
C LEU A 19 0.85 10.30 9.75
N TYR A 20 2.17 10.20 9.54
CA TYR A 20 3.16 10.00 10.58
C TYR A 20 3.24 11.16 11.58
N ARG A 21 3.23 12.41 11.08
CA ARG A 21 3.32 13.60 11.90
C ARG A 21 2.04 13.87 12.70
N ARG A 22 0.88 13.58 12.07
CA ARG A 22 -0.44 13.87 12.66
C ARG A 22 -1.00 12.72 13.48
N ALA A 23 -0.41 11.54 13.43
CA ALA A 23 -0.81 10.44 14.29
C ALA A 23 -0.78 10.87 15.77
N PRO A 24 -1.76 10.44 16.60
CA PRO A 24 -1.80 10.74 18.03
C PRO A 24 -0.45 10.43 18.71
N TRP A 25 -0.05 11.24 19.70
CA TRP A 25 1.26 11.11 20.36
C TRP A 25 1.52 9.70 20.92
N ARG A 26 0.46 9.05 21.47
CA ARG A 26 0.55 7.67 21.98
C ARG A 26 0.90 6.68 20.86
N VAL A 27 0.29 6.83 19.68
CA VAL A 27 0.60 6.02 18.48
C VAL A 27 2.04 6.27 18.02
N ARG A 28 2.43 7.56 17.91
CA ARG A 28 3.78 7.94 17.52
C ARG A 28 4.84 7.34 18.44
N ARG A 29 4.61 7.43 19.77
CA ARG A 29 5.51 6.86 20.78
C ARG A 29 5.53 5.33 20.72
N ARG A 30 4.35 4.69 20.64
CA ARG A 30 4.22 3.22 20.63
C ARG A 30 4.93 2.60 19.42
N LEU A 31 4.81 3.19 18.24
CA LEU A 31 5.41 2.67 17.01
C LEU A 31 6.82 3.22 16.75
N GLY A 32 7.28 4.20 17.52
CA GLY A 32 8.57 4.85 17.30
C GLY A 32 8.61 5.65 15.99
N LEU A 33 7.51 6.34 15.65
CA LEU A 33 7.38 7.05 14.37
C LEU A 33 8.32 8.26 14.29
N ARG A 34 8.99 8.38 13.16
CA ARG A 34 9.72 9.59 12.77
C ARG A 34 9.59 9.88 11.29
N VAL A 35 9.67 11.15 10.96
CA VAL A 35 9.78 11.67 9.61
C VAL A 35 11.00 12.58 9.58
N LEU A 36 11.91 12.34 8.65
CA LEU A 36 13.08 13.17 8.39
C LEU A 36 13.08 13.59 6.93
N ASP A 37 12.95 14.91 6.70
CA ASP A 37 13.10 15.47 5.35
C ASP A 37 14.56 15.86 5.11
N ARG A 38 15.09 15.55 3.94
CA ARG A 38 16.41 15.87 3.44
C ARG A 38 16.31 16.30 1.98
N GLY A 39 16.16 17.60 1.74
CA GLY A 39 15.90 18.11 0.40
C GLY A 39 14.63 17.51 -0.20
N GLU A 40 14.76 16.82 -1.32
CA GLU A 40 13.65 16.15 -1.97
C GLU A 40 13.35 14.76 -1.37
N ALA A 41 14.25 14.20 -0.58
CA ALA A 41 14.06 12.91 0.06
C ALA A 41 13.29 13.04 1.39
N THR A 42 12.49 12.03 1.70
CA THR A 42 11.83 11.87 3.00
C THR A 42 12.03 10.45 3.51
N PHE A 43 12.51 10.33 4.74
CA PHE A 43 12.68 9.06 5.43
C PHE A 43 11.59 8.91 6.47
N LEU A 44 10.79 7.86 6.31
CA LEU A 44 9.70 7.47 7.19
C LEU A 44 10.14 6.24 7.97
N SER A 45 10.10 6.31 9.29
CA SER A 45 10.51 5.19 10.12
C SER A 45 9.56 4.93 11.28
N ALA A 46 9.32 3.66 11.55
CA ALA A 46 8.56 3.10 12.66
C ALA A 46 9.46 2.10 13.38
N SER A 47 10.36 2.58 14.24
CA SER A 47 11.46 1.76 14.80
C SER A 47 11.02 0.62 15.71
N ARG A 48 9.75 0.56 16.06
CA ARG A 48 9.17 -0.51 16.87
C ARG A 48 8.27 -1.44 16.07
N VAL A 49 8.27 -1.30 14.74
CA VAL A 49 7.53 -2.16 13.82
C VAL A 49 8.45 -2.58 12.69
N ASP A 50 8.87 -3.83 12.71
CA ASP A 50 9.76 -4.39 11.70
C ASP A 50 8.99 -4.75 10.42
N HIS A 51 8.63 -3.74 9.63
CA HIS A 51 7.88 -3.92 8.39
C HIS A 51 8.27 -2.91 7.32
N LEU A 52 8.55 -3.41 6.11
CA LEU A 52 9.00 -2.62 4.95
C LEU A 52 8.06 -1.46 4.61
N LEU A 53 6.73 -1.65 4.69
CA LEU A 53 5.75 -0.60 4.36
C LEU A 53 5.84 0.62 5.27
N LEU A 54 6.27 0.44 6.52
CA LEU A 54 6.35 1.50 7.52
C LEU A 54 7.76 2.09 7.66
N ASN A 55 8.76 1.51 7.02
CA ASN A 55 10.14 1.99 7.03
C ASN A 55 10.58 2.24 5.60
N ARG A 56 10.52 3.50 5.15
CA ARG A 56 10.74 3.83 3.75
C ARG A 56 11.47 5.14 3.54
N ALA A 57 12.33 5.17 2.54
CA ALA A 57 12.91 6.39 2.00
C ALA A 57 12.35 6.64 0.59
N ILE A 58 11.79 7.83 0.38
CA ILE A 58 11.14 8.24 -0.88
C ILE A 58 11.88 9.47 -1.41
N GLY A 59 12.15 9.51 -2.71
CA GLY A 59 12.81 10.65 -3.36
C GLY A 59 14.33 10.70 -3.10
N VAL A 60 14.97 9.54 -2.91
CA VAL A 60 16.42 9.45 -2.66
C VAL A 60 17.18 9.57 -3.98
N GLY A 61 18.05 10.56 -4.10
CA GLY A 61 19.08 10.67 -5.13
C GLY A 61 20.39 10.02 -4.70
N SER A 62 21.38 10.01 -5.60
CA SER A 62 22.69 9.38 -5.35
C SER A 62 23.40 9.95 -4.11
N ASP A 63 23.31 11.24 -3.90
CA ASP A 63 23.86 11.97 -2.72
C ASP A 63 23.13 11.63 -1.41
N GLY A 64 21.90 11.14 -1.48
CA GLY A 64 21.05 10.80 -0.33
C GLY A 64 21.20 9.37 0.20
N VAL A 65 21.87 8.46 -0.52
CA VAL A 65 21.94 7.03 -0.17
C VAL A 65 22.54 6.80 1.22
N ALA A 66 23.67 7.41 1.49
CA ALA A 66 24.36 7.27 2.79
C ALA A 66 23.50 7.76 3.95
N ALA A 67 22.81 8.88 3.76
CA ALA A 67 21.90 9.44 4.76
C ALA A 67 20.67 8.58 4.98
N ALA A 68 20.10 7.98 3.91
CA ALA A 68 18.95 7.10 4.00
C ALA A 68 19.28 5.81 4.75
N VAL A 69 20.37 5.13 4.38
CA VAL A 69 20.81 3.89 5.04
C VAL A 69 21.18 4.18 6.50
N GLY A 70 22.03 5.19 6.76
CA GLY A 70 22.41 5.57 8.11
C GLY A 70 21.25 5.96 9.02
N HIS A 71 20.18 6.54 8.46
CA HIS A 71 18.96 6.84 9.23
C HIS A 71 18.30 5.57 9.79
N PHE A 72 18.19 4.51 9.01
CA PHE A 72 17.58 3.26 9.45
C PHE A 72 18.51 2.49 10.39
N GLU A 73 19.80 2.41 10.09
CA GLU A 73 20.81 1.76 10.93
C GLU A 73 20.89 2.37 12.33
N GLN A 74 20.99 3.70 12.43
CA GLN A 74 21.02 4.43 13.72
C GLN A 74 19.77 4.22 14.56
N ARG A 75 18.67 3.76 13.96
CA ARG A 75 17.42 3.47 14.64
C ARG A 75 17.18 1.99 14.89
N GLY A 76 18.19 1.13 14.55
CA GLY A 76 18.10 -0.30 14.69
C GLY A 76 17.05 -0.94 13.78
N ILE A 77 16.79 -0.32 12.60
CA ILE A 77 15.79 -0.81 11.65
C ILE A 77 16.50 -1.60 10.57
N GLY A 78 16.32 -2.91 10.58
CA GLY A 78 16.89 -3.83 9.59
C GLY A 78 16.04 -4.05 8.35
N ARG A 79 14.75 -3.68 8.37
CA ARG A 79 13.82 -3.88 7.26
C ARG A 79 13.25 -2.56 6.80
N PHE A 80 13.70 -2.08 5.67
CA PHE A 80 13.25 -0.82 5.07
C PHE A 80 13.30 -0.86 3.55
N TRP A 81 12.55 0.01 2.90
CA TRP A 81 12.65 0.26 1.48
C TRP A 81 13.31 1.59 1.17
N ILE A 82 14.13 1.58 0.13
CA ILE A 82 14.50 2.76 -0.63
C ILE A 82 13.76 2.69 -1.97
N HIS A 83 12.87 3.64 -2.19
CA HIS A 83 12.10 3.73 -3.41
C HIS A 83 12.89 4.51 -4.46
N MET A 84 13.02 3.93 -5.65
CA MET A 84 13.75 4.51 -6.77
C MET A 84 12.79 4.75 -7.94
N GLY A 85 12.68 5.99 -8.37
CA GLY A 85 11.94 6.34 -9.58
C GLY A 85 12.58 5.73 -10.84
N SER A 86 11.77 5.50 -11.85
CA SER A 86 12.24 4.88 -13.11
C SER A 86 13.33 5.68 -13.82
N GLU A 87 13.34 6.99 -13.64
CA GLU A 87 14.34 7.92 -14.19
C GLU A 87 15.75 7.69 -13.62
N LEU A 88 15.85 7.11 -12.44
CA LEU A 88 17.12 6.83 -11.76
C LEU A 88 17.65 5.41 -12.05
N ARG A 89 16.92 4.59 -12.81
CA ARG A 89 17.28 3.18 -13.06
C ARG A 89 18.65 3.03 -13.75
N TYR A 90 19.00 3.97 -14.57
CA TYR A 90 20.28 3.97 -15.34
C TYR A 90 21.32 4.95 -14.75
N SER A 91 21.06 5.52 -13.58
CA SER A 91 22.03 6.32 -12.84
C SER A 91 23.01 5.44 -12.04
N GLU A 92 23.93 6.06 -11.31
CA GLU A 92 24.82 5.35 -10.38
C GLU A 92 24.11 4.84 -9.12
N LEU A 93 22.87 5.31 -8.84
CA LEU A 93 22.12 5.00 -7.61
C LEU A 93 22.01 3.49 -7.32
N PRO A 94 21.66 2.59 -8.29
CA PRO A 94 21.62 1.16 -8.04
C PRO A 94 22.97 0.56 -7.61
N GLY A 95 24.07 1.10 -8.11
CA GLY A 95 25.44 0.72 -7.72
C GLY A 95 25.73 1.10 -6.28
N LEU A 96 25.52 2.36 -5.92
CA LEU A 96 25.72 2.89 -4.57
C LEU A 96 24.88 2.17 -3.51
N LEU A 97 23.66 1.75 -3.87
CA LEU A 97 22.81 0.95 -3.00
C LEU A 97 23.42 -0.45 -2.75
N ARG A 98 23.89 -1.12 -3.82
CA ARG A 98 24.51 -2.46 -3.72
C ARG A 98 25.79 -2.45 -2.88
N GLU A 99 26.61 -1.44 -2.99
CA GLU A 99 27.82 -1.26 -2.15
C GLU A 99 27.51 -1.21 -0.65
N ARG A 100 26.27 -0.92 -0.29
CA ARG A 100 25.76 -0.88 1.09
C ARG A 100 24.90 -2.07 1.47
N GLY A 101 24.94 -3.16 0.70
CA GLY A 101 24.12 -4.34 0.95
C GLY A 101 22.62 -4.13 0.71
N ILE A 102 22.25 -3.06 -0.03
CA ILE A 102 20.85 -2.80 -0.40
C ILE A 102 20.65 -3.28 -1.82
N THR A 103 19.82 -4.31 -1.99
CA THR A 103 19.62 -5.00 -3.26
C THR A 103 18.22 -4.75 -3.83
N PRO A 104 18.03 -4.95 -5.15
CA PRO A 104 16.70 -4.86 -5.74
C PRO A 104 15.71 -5.80 -5.04
N TYR A 105 14.59 -5.26 -4.63
CA TYR A 105 13.50 -6.05 -4.06
C TYR A 105 12.76 -6.78 -5.20
N PRO A 106 12.35 -8.06 -5.03
CA PRO A 106 11.78 -8.86 -6.11
C PRO A 106 10.50 -8.31 -6.75
N ARG A 107 9.84 -7.37 -6.08
CA ARG A 107 8.59 -6.79 -6.56
C ARG A 107 8.68 -5.27 -6.64
N SER A 108 8.59 -4.74 -7.86
CA SER A 108 8.42 -3.31 -8.12
C SER A 108 6.94 -2.91 -7.95
N TRP A 109 6.69 -1.61 -7.92
CA TRP A 109 5.34 -1.05 -7.83
C TRP A 109 5.01 -0.27 -9.09
N MET A 110 3.80 -0.50 -9.62
CA MET A 110 3.22 0.36 -10.65
C MET A 110 2.54 1.55 -9.99
N LYS A 111 2.92 2.74 -10.40
CA LYS A 111 2.21 3.97 -10.09
C LYS A 111 1.16 4.21 -11.16
N PHE A 112 -0.04 4.58 -10.74
CA PHE A 112 -1.18 4.81 -11.61
C PHE A 112 -1.68 6.23 -11.50
N VAL A 113 -2.26 6.74 -12.59
CA VAL A 113 -2.89 8.06 -12.66
C VAL A 113 -4.19 7.99 -13.44
N ARG A 114 -5.16 8.81 -13.06
CA ARG A 114 -6.34 9.10 -13.86
C ARG A 114 -6.87 10.50 -13.55
N PRO A 115 -7.72 11.09 -14.41
CA PRO A 115 -8.51 12.25 -14.00
C PRO A 115 -9.34 11.95 -12.75
N ALA A 116 -9.45 12.91 -11.83
CA ALA A 116 -10.25 12.79 -10.62
C ALA A 116 -11.74 12.94 -10.94
N ALA A 117 -12.24 12.10 -11.86
CA ALA A 117 -13.64 12.07 -12.27
C ALA A 117 -14.35 10.87 -11.59
N PRO A 118 -15.66 10.98 -11.31
CA PRO A 118 -16.46 9.89 -10.78
C PRO A 118 -16.38 8.65 -11.69
N LEU A 119 -16.68 7.49 -11.13
CA LEU A 119 -16.98 6.31 -11.92
C LEU A 119 -18.45 6.30 -12.29
N ASP A 120 -18.76 5.74 -13.45
CA ASP A 120 -20.12 5.39 -13.80
C ASP A 120 -20.74 4.47 -12.74
N GLU A 121 -22.03 4.24 -12.80
CA GLU A 121 -22.80 3.48 -11.82
C GLU A 121 -22.07 2.24 -11.32
N VAL A 122 -21.89 2.15 -10.01
CA VAL A 122 -21.18 1.05 -9.35
C VAL A 122 -22.15 0.27 -8.49
N LYS A 123 -22.43 -0.95 -8.90
CA LYS A 123 -23.23 -1.88 -8.10
C LYS A 123 -22.42 -2.40 -6.92
N CYS A 124 -22.95 -2.26 -5.71
CA CYS A 124 -22.42 -2.85 -4.49
C CYS A 124 -23.59 -3.35 -3.64
N ALA A 125 -23.47 -4.57 -3.12
CA ALA A 125 -24.48 -5.14 -2.24
C ALA A 125 -24.47 -4.51 -0.84
N LEU A 126 -23.40 -3.79 -0.50
CA LEU A 126 -23.17 -3.23 0.83
C LEU A 126 -23.29 -1.70 0.81
N ARG A 127 -23.64 -1.15 1.96
CA ARG A 127 -23.73 0.29 2.15
C ARG A 127 -22.34 0.93 2.22
N ILE A 128 -22.06 1.87 1.33
CA ILE A 128 -20.86 2.68 1.37
C ILE A 128 -21.18 4.01 2.09
N ARG A 129 -20.35 4.38 3.05
CA ARG A 129 -20.46 5.66 3.78
C ARG A 129 -19.11 6.23 4.18
N PRO A 130 -19.03 7.54 4.47
CA PRO A 130 -17.85 8.10 5.13
C PRO A 130 -17.61 7.42 6.49
N ALA A 131 -16.35 7.22 6.83
CA ALA A 131 -15.96 6.70 8.13
C ALA A 131 -16.14 7.77 9.22
N ARG A 132 -16.61 7.34 10.39
CA ARG A 132 -16.74 8.16 11.60
C ARG A 132 -15.55 7.92 12.52
N ARG A 133 -15.30 8.79 13.46
CA ARG A 133 -14.23 8.62 14.46
C ARG A 133 -14.32 7.28 15.20
N ASN A 134 -15.54 6.83 15.50
CA ASN A 134 -15.78 5.56 16.17
C ASN A 134 -15.48 4.32 15.31
N ASP A 135 -15.37 4.46 14.01
CA ASP A 135 -14.96 3.36 13.11
C ASP A 135 -13.43 3.14 13.15
N GLY A 136 -12.66 4.04 13.78
CA GLY A 136 -11.20 4.08 13.70
C GLY A 136 -10.52 2.75 14.08
N ALA A 137 -11.01 2.05 15.09
CA ALA A 137 -10.47 0.76 15.52
C ALA A 137 -10.67 -0.31 14.43
N GLN A 138 -11.89 -0.44 13.90
CA GLN A 138 -12.23 -1.41 12.85
C GLN A 138 -11.52 -1.08 11.53
N VAL A 139 -11.50 0.20 11.13
CA VAL A 139 -10.77 0.67 9.95
C VAL A 139 -9.29 0.32 10.07
N GLY A 140 -8.67 0.63 11.21
CA GLY A 140 -7.26 0.33 11.47
C GLY A 140 -6.97 -1.17 11.38
N GLU A 141 -7.79 -2.01 11.98
CA GLU A 141 -7.66 -3.47 11.95
C GLU A 141 -7.80 -4.03 10.53
N ILE A 142 -8.83 -3.61 9.79
CA ILE A 142 -9.06 -4.06 8.41
C ILE A 142 -7.88 -3.68 7.51
N LEU A 143 -7.38 -2.45 7.62
CA LEU A 143 -6.26 -1.99 6.83
C LEU A 143 -4.97 -2.71 7.23
N ALA A 144 -4.68 -2.86 8.53
CA ALA A 144 -3.49 -3.57 8.99
C ALA A 144 -3.47 -5.01 8.46
N ARG A 145 -4.55 -5.77 8.63
CA ARG A 145 -4.67 -7.12 8.09
C ARG A 145 -4.59 -7.18 6.56
N GLY A 146 -5.19 -6.21 5.87
CA GLY A 146 -5.17 -6.16 4.41
C GLY A 146 -3.80 -5.90 3.80
N PHE A 147 -2.89 -5.32 4.57
CA PHE A 147 -1.49 -5.05 4.20
C PHE A 147 -0.48 -5.91 4.96
N ASP A 148 -0.95 -6.97 5.63
CA ASP A 148 -0.13 -7.90 6.43
C ASP A 148 0.74 -7.20 7.49
N LEU A 149 0.27 -6.08 7.97
CA LEU A 149 0.88 -5.34 9.07
C LEU A 149 0.45 -5.93 10.42
N PRO A 150 1.28 -5.83 11.44
CA PRO A 150 0.88 -6.17 12.79
C PRO A 150 -0.28 -5.25 13.24
N THR A 151 -1.18 -5.77 14.06
CA THR A 151 -2.40 -5.07 14.50
C THR A 151 -2.09 -3.73 15.19
N GLU A 152 -0.92 -3.61 15.82
CA GLU A 152 -0.41 -2.39 16.45
C GLU A 152 -0.25 -1.23 15.46
N ALA A 153 -0.09 -1.51 14.16
CA ALA A 153 -0.01 -0.49 13.11
C ALA A 153 -1.39 0.08 12.73
N GLY A 154 -2.47 -0.61 13.07
CA GLY A 154 -3.84 -0.20 12.74
C GLY A 154 -4.17 1.24 13.13
N PRO A 155 -3.89 1.69 14.38
CA PRO A 155 -4.13 3.07 14.78
C PRO A 155 -3.38 4.12 13.96
N LEU A 156 -2.22 3.80 13.37
CA LEU A 156 -1.54 4.68 12.43
C LEU A 156 -2.33 4.79 11.11
N LEU A 157 -2.79 3.65 10.56
CA LEU A 157 -3.51 3.64 9.28
C LEU A 157 -4.87 4.35 9.36
N ALA A 158 -5.47 4.40 10.55
CA ALA A 158 -6.72 5.11 10.82
C ALA A 158 -6.50 6.56 11.32
N ALA A 159 -5.25 6.99 11.54
CA ALA A 159 -4.94 8.28 12.16
C ALA A 159 -5.38 9.49 11.34
N GLY A 160 -5.66 9.31 10.06
CA GLY A 160 -6.19 10.36 9.19
C GLY A 160 -7.68 10.65 9.38
N ILE A 161 -8.45 9.79 10.07
CA ILE A 161 -9.89 10.00 10.27
C ILE A 161 -10.13 11.27 11.07
N GLY A 162 -10.80 12.24 10.43
CA GLY A 162 -11.10 13.55 11.02
C GLY A 162 -9.98 14.60 10.86
N LEU A 163 -8.97 14.34 10.02
CA LEU A 163 -8.01 15.34 9.56
C LEU A 163 -8.45 15.94 8.22
N ASP A 164 -8.29 17.24 8.02
CA ASP A 164 -8.82 18.00 6.88
C ASP A 164 -8.40 17.48 5.49
N GLN A 165 -7.21 16.92 5.37
CA GLN A 165 -6.69 16.42 4.10
C GLN A 165 -7.02 14.94 3.85
N TRP A 166 -7.73 14.29 4.78
CA TRP A 166 -8.03 12.88 4.75
C TRP A 166 -9.54 12.62 4.79
N ASP A 167 -10.01 11.81 3.86
CA ASP A 167 -11.33 11.21 3.97
C ASP A 167 -11.18 9.67 3.95
N TYR A 168 -11.98 9.02 4.76
CA TYR A 168 -12.07 7.56 4.80
C TYR A 168 -13.49 7.13 4.48
N PHE A 169 -13.60 6.03 3.77
CA PHE A 169 -14.88 5.40 3.43
C PHE A 169 -14.87 3.96 3.90
N VAL A 170 -16.03 3.49 4.32
CA VAL A 170 -16.24 2.11 4.76
C VAL A 170 -17.39 1.47 4.00
N ALA A 171 -17.29 0.13 3.80
CA ALA A 171 -18.43 -0.69 3.43
C ALA A 171 -18.97 -1.37 4.69
N GLU A 172 -20.29 -1.28 4.88
CA GLU A 172 -20.99 -1.77 6.06
C GLU A 172 -21.96 -2.90 5.65
N ASP A 173 -21.85 -4.04 6.32
CA ASP A 173 -22.70 -5.21 6.20
C ASP A 173 -23.39 -5.42 7.56
N GLU A 174 -24.71 -5.30 7.65
CA GLU A 174 -25.49 -5.45 8.89
C GLU A 174 -24.89 -4.70 10.11
N ARG A 175 -24.44 -3.45 9.90
CA ARG A 175 -23.75 -2.58 10.89
C ARG A 175 -22.31 -2.95 11.22
N GLU A 176 -21.75 -3.99 10.62
CA GLU A 176 -20.32 -4.31 10.75
C GLU A 176 -19.52 -3.64 9.62
N VAL A 177 -18.43 -2.98 9.95
CA VAL A 177 -17.49 -2.47 8.94
C VAL A 177 -16.69 -3.64 8.39
N VAL A 178 -16.81 -3.90 7.08
CA VAL A 178 -16.18 -5.06 6.42
C VAL A 178 -15.17 -4.66 5.34
N ALA A 179 -15.11 -3.38 4.99
CA ALA A 179 -14.07 -2.85 4.11
C ALA A 179 -13.81 -1.39 4.45
N ALA A 180 -12.59 -0.95 4.21
CA ALA A 180 -12.16 0.42 4.45
C ALA A 180 -11.23 0.90 3.34
N ALA A 181 -11.29 2.20 3.02
CA ALA A 181 -10.42 2.84 2.06
C ALA A 181 -10.18 4.29 2.44
N ALA A 182 -8.99 4.81 2.15
CA ALA A 182 -8.59 6.18 2.43
C ALA A 182 -8.30 6.96 1.15
N ILE A 183 -8.45 8.26 1.22
CA ILE A 183 -7.98 9.23 0.24
C ILE A 183 -7.30 10.38 0.98
N TYR A 184 -6.21 10.85 0.43
CA TYR A 184 -5.50 12.05 0.85
C TYR A 184 -5.54 13.07 -0.29
N THR A 185 -5.81 14.35 0.03
CA THR A 185 -5.88 15.41 -0.98
C THR A 185 -4.95 16.55 -0.64
N ARG A 186 -4.30 17.12 -1.67
CA ARG A 186 -3.43 18.28 -1.54
C ARG A 186 -3.40 19.05 -2.86
N GLY A 187 -3.87 20.31 -2.83
CA GLY A 187 -4.03 21.10 -4.05
C GLY A 187 -4.93 20.37 -5.06
N ASP A 188 -4.48 20.25 -6.30
CA ASP A 188 -5.21 19.63 -7.41
C ASP A 188 -5.07 18.09 -7.45
N ASP A 189 -4.42 17.49 -6.45
CA ASP A 189 -4.08 16.07 -6.44
C ASP A 189 -4.80 15.30 -5.34
N ALA A 190 -5.25 14.10 -5.70
CA ALA A 190 -5.74 13.09 -4.78
C ALA A 190 -4.81 11.86 -4.80
N TYR A 191 -4.53 11.27 -3.65
CA TYR A 191 -3.80 10.03 -3.50
C TYR A 191 -4.64 8.99 -2.78
N LEU A 192 -4.72 7.79 -3.32
CA LEU A 192 -5.54 6.70 -2.81
C LEU A 192 -4.63 5.60 -2.21
N PRO A 193 -4.14 5.76 -0.97
CA PRO A 193 -3.08 4.90 -0.41
C PRO A 193 -3.57 3.52 0.02
N PHE A 194 -4.74 3.45 0.64
CA PHE A 194 -5.20 2.25 1.33
C PHE A 194 -6.58 1.84 0.85
N ALA A 195 -6.75 0.54 0.65
CA ALA A 195 -8.07 -0.10 0.55
C ALA A 195 -7.93 -1.58 0.92
N ALA A 196 -8.80 -2.06 1.80
CA ALA A 196 -8.85 -3.46 2.18
C ALA A 196 -10.30 -3.91 2.42
N THR A 197 -10.55 -5.18 2.14
CA THR A 197 -11.85 -5.83 2.36
C THR A 197 -11.61 -7.16 3.08
N VAL A 198 -12.35 -7.40 4.16
CA VAL A 198 -12.27 -8.69 4.88
C VAL A 198 -12.66 -9.85 3.97
N PRO A 199 -12.08 -11.06 4.15
CA PRO A 199 -12.32 -12.20 3.26
C PRO A 199 -13.80 -12.51 3.03
N LYS A 200 -14.64 -12.49 4.08
CA LYS A 200 -16.09 -12.77 4.01
C LYS A 200 -16.90 -11.79 3.16
N ALA A 201 -16.38 -10.59 2.93
CA ALA A 201 -17.04 -9.54 2.15
C ALA A 201 -16.43 -9.33 0.75
N ARG A 202 -15.48 -10.16 0.35
CA ARG A 202 -14.93 -10.13 -1.01
C ARG A 202 -16.01 -10.54 -2.03
N GLN A 203 -15.84 -10.10 -3.29
CA GLN A 203 -16.76 -10.33 -4.41
C GLN A 203 -18.13 -9.64 -4.30
N LYS A 204 -18.42 -8.88 -3.22
CA LYS A 204 -19.64 -8.09 -3.04
C LYS A 204 -19.59 -6.68 -3.70
N GLY A 205 -18.57 -6.38 -4.52
CA GLY A 205 -18.41 -5.09 -5.21
C GLY A 205 -17.78 -3.97 -4.37
N CYS A 206 -17.41 -4.22 -3.10
CA CYS A 206 -16.91 -3.20 -2.16
C CYS A 206 -15.73 -2.40 -2.69
N GLN A 207 -14.75 -3.06 -3.32
CA GLN A 207 -13.52 -2.39 -3.77
C GLN A 207 -13.82 -1.34 -4.84
N ARG A 208 -14.69 -1.65 -5.81
CA ARG A 208 -15.09 -0.70 -6.86
C ARG A 208 -15.93 0.42 -6.28
N ALA A 209 -16.83 0.13 -5.36
CA ALA A 209 -17.68 1.12 -4.71
C ALA A 209 -16.88 2.09 -3.82
N LEU A 210 -15.92 1.57 -3.04
CA LEU A 210 -14.98 2.41 -2.28
C LEU A 210 -14.07 3.25 -3.20
N MET A 211 -13.72 2.74 -4.38
CA MET A 211 -13.00 3.53 -5.38
C MET A 211 -13.87 4.66 -5.91
N ALA A 212 -15.13 4.39 -6.26
CA ALA A 212 -16.08 5.40 -6.72
C ALA A 212 -16.31 6.49 -5.67
N ALA A 213 -16.49 6.13 -4.40
CA ALA A 213 -16.65 7.08 -3.31
C ALA A 213 -15.43 8.02 -3.18
N ARG A 214 -14.21 7.48 -3.25
CA ARG A 214 -12.98 8.27 -3.17
C ARG A 214 -12.81 9.21 -4.38
N LEU A 215 -13.07 8.72 -5.59
CA LEU A 215 -12.97 9.55 -6.81
C LEU A 215 -14.03 10.64 -6.83
N GLY A 216 -15.28 10.33 -6.43
CA GLY A 216 -16.33 11.34 -6.27
C GLY A 216 -15.95 12.40 -5.24
N ARG A 217 -15.32 11.99 -4.13
CA ARG A 217 -14.82 12.94 -3.12
C ARG A 217 -13.68 13.80 -3.64
N ALA A 218 -12.73 13.22 -4.38
CA ALA A 218 -11.65 13.95 -5.03
C ALA A 218 -12.20 15.06 -5.96
N GLN A 219 -13.19 14.72 -6.79
CA GLN A 219 -13.83 15.70 -7.66
C GLN A 219 -14.54 16.82 -6.88
N GLN A 220 -15.30 16.47 -5.83
CA GLN A 220 -15.98 17.44 -4.96
C GLN A 220 -15.00 18.45 -4.33
N LEU A 221 -13.77 18.00 -4.04
CA LEU A 221 -12.69 18.82 -3.48
C LEU A 221 -11.89 19.57 -4.55
N GLY A 222 -12.29 19.48 -5.84
CA GLY A 222 -11.63 20.19 -6.93
C GLY A 222 -10.33 19.56 -7.41
N CYS A 223 -10.02 18.31 -7.00
CA CYS A 223 -8.84 17.63 -7.52
C CYS A 223 -8.98 17.36 -9.02
N ARG A 224 -7.87 17.49 -9.75
CA ARG A 224 -7.80 17.22 -11.19
C ARG A 224 -7.25 15.82 -11.49
N GLN A 225 -6.34 15.33 -10.64
CA GLN A 225 -5.70 14.03 -10.82
C GLN A 225 -5.87 13.17 -9.57
N ALA A 226 -6.03 11.87 -9.79
CA ALA A 226 -6.01 10.84 -8.76
C ALA A 226 -4.84 9.90 -9.02
N PHE A 227 -4.03 9.66 -8.00
CA PHE A 227 -2.88 8.77 -8.02
C PHE A 227 -3.08 7.60 -7.07
N THR A 228 -2.56 6.44 -7.45
CA THR A 228 -2.52 5.25 -6.60
C THR A 228 -1.36 4.35 -7.02
N GLU A 229 -1.16 3.27 -6.29
CA GLU A 229 -0.11 2.30 -6.61
C GLU A 229 -0.52 0.89 -6.22
N THR A 230 0.08 -0.09 -6.88
CA THR A 230 -0.02 -1.50 -6.48
C THR A 230 1.22 -2.26 -6.94
N GLY A 231 1.50 -3.38 -6.29
CA GLY A 231 2.61 -4.25 -6.73
C GLY A 231 2.42 -4.70 -8.17
N MET A 232 3.51 -4.74 -8.92
CA MET A 232 3.54 -5.32 -10.26
C MET A 232 3.04 -6.77 -10.24
N PRO A 233 2.35 -7.23 -11.29
CA PRO A 233 2.00 -8.64 -11.45
C PRO A 233 3.25 -9.52 -11.39
N VAL A 234 3.16 -10.60 -10.64
CA VAL A 234 4.18 -11.65 -10.58
C VAL A 234 3.57 -12.94 -11.10
N ALA A 235 4.29 -13.68 -11.93
CA ALA A 235 3.81 -14.94 -12.49
C ALA A 235 3.41 -15.91 -11.35
N GLY A 236 2.22 -16.50 -11.47
CA GLY A 236 1.67 -17.41 -10.45
C GLY A 236 1.00 -16.72 -9.25
N GLU A 237 1.08 -15.39 -9.11
CA GLU A 237 0.42 -14.66 -8.02
C GLU A 237 -0.86 -13.94 -8.47
N PRO A 238 -1.86 -13.77 -7.57
CA PRO A 238 -3.04 -12.97 -7.87
C PRO A 238 -2.68 -11.50 -8.13
N SER A 239 -3.13 -10.97 -9.26
CA SER A 239 -2.94 -9.56 -9.63
C SER A 239 -4.26 -8.78 -9.63
N SER A 240 -5.17 -9.11 -8.71
CA SER A 240 -6.51 -8.53 -8.67
C SER A 240 -6.51 -7.01 -8.50
N SER A 241 -5.66 -6.47 -7.62
CA SER A 241 -5.56 -5.03 -7.39
C SER A 241 -5.11 -4.29 -8.65
N TYR A 242 -4.08 -4.79 -9.33
CA TYR A 242 -3.58 -4.24 -10.58
C TYR A 242 -4.66 -4.19 -11.67
N ARG A 243 -5.31 -5.34 -11.93
CA ARG A 243 -6.40 -5.41 -12.91
C ARG A 243 -7.58 -4.51 -12.55
N ASN A 244 -7.86 -4.34 -11.26
CA ASN A 244 -8.93 -3.44 -10.82
C ASN A 244 -8.60 -1.98 -11.11
N MET A 245 -7.33 -1.55 -10.97
CA MET A 245 -6.94 -0.19 -11.36
C MET A 245 -7.20 0.07 -12.84
N LEU A 246 -6.79 -0.84 -13.72
CA LEU A 246 -7.06 -0.73 -15.16
C LEU A 246 -8.57 -0.70 -15.48
N ARG A 247 -9.35 -1.59 -14.85
CA ARG A 247 -10.82 -1.66 -15.06
C ARG A 247 -11.57 -0.40 -14.63
N VAL A 248 -11.03 0.36 -13.69
CA VAL A 248 -11.62 1.63 -13.27
C VAL A 248 -10.99 2.84 -13.96
N GLY A 249 -10.26 2.61 -15.06
CA GLY A 249 -9.74 3.63 -15.94
C GLY A 249 -8.52 4.38 -15.41
N PHE A 250 -7.70 3.74 -14.57
CA PHE A 250 -6.37 4.26 -14.30
C PHE A 250 -5.41 3.85 -15.41
N ASP A 251 -4.58 4.79 -15.82
CA ASP A 251 -3.45 4.58 -16.72
C ASP A 251 -2.21 4.24 -15.92
N GLU A 252 -1.38 3.37 -16.46
CA GLU A 252 -0.04 3.09 -15.94
C GLU A 252 0.86 4.30 -16.14
N LEU A 253 1.42 4.81 -15.06
CA LEU A 253 2.24 6.01 -15.10
C LEU A 253 3.73 5.69 -15.20
N HIS A 254 4.24 4.96 -14.23
CA HIS A 254 5.63 4.47 -14.24
C HIS A 254 5.82 3.33 -13.23
N VAL A 255 6.84 2.51 -13.50
CA VAL A 255 7.30 1.47 -12.57
C VAL A 255 8.28 2.09 -11.58
N ARG A 256 8.05 1.91 -10.30
CA ARG A 256 8.95 2.29 -9.23
C ARG A 256 9.64 1.06 -8.67
N ASP A 257 10.96 1.02 -8.78
CA ASP A 257 11.74 -0.06 -8.21
C ASP A 257 11.91 0.13 -6.69
N ASN A 258 11.88 -0.97 -5.98
CA ASN A 258 12.11 -1.00 -4.54
C ASN A 258 13.44 -1.67 -4.27
N PHE A 259 14.21 -1.10 -3.37
CA PHE A 259 15.46 -1.64 -2.87
C PHE A 259 15.33 -1.88 -1.37
N ALA A 260 15.92 -2.96 -0.88
CA ALA A 260 15.87 -3.34 0.54
C ALA A 260 17.21 -3.98 0.95
N PRO A 261 17.53 -4.03 2.24
CA PRO A 261 18.63 -4.86 2.75
C PRO A 261 18.49 -6.29 2.25
N GLU A 262 19.62 -6.92 1.92
CA GLU A 262 19.66 -8.27 1.38
C GLU A 262 18.89 -9.25 2.27
N GLY A 263 18.12 -10.17 1.66
CA GLY A 263 17.29 -11.15 2.36
C GLY A 263 15.96 -10.63 2.92
N CYS A 264 15.69 -9.32 2.86
CA CYS A 264 14.39 -8.77 3.30
C CYS A 264 13.23 -9.28 2.42
N ARG A 265 12.13 -9.68 3.08
CA ARG A 265 10.89 -10.11 2.43
C ARG A 265 9.69 -9.39 3.03
N TRP A 266 8.59 -9.29 2.28
CA TRP A 266 7.34 -8.67 2.75
C TRP A 266 6.80 -9.37 3.99
N HIS A 267 6.75 -10.71 3.92
CA HIS A 267 6.38 -11.55 5.05
C HIS A 267 7.63 -12.18 5.68
N ASN A 268 7.57 -12.51 6.95
CA ASN A 268 8.42 -13.52 7.54
C ASN A 268 7.95 -14.89 7.00
N LEU A 269 8.20 -15.17 5.73
CA LEU A 269 8.01 -16.53 5.24
C LEU A 269 8.94 -17.44 6.06
N PRO A 270 8.48 -18.60 6.53
CA PRO A 270 9.38 -19.60 7.07
C PRO A 270 10.48 -19.84 6.02
N SER A 271 11.70 -20.00 6.50
CA SER A 271 12.86 -20.27 5.64
C SER A 271 12.52 -21.35 4.61
N SER A 272 13.17 -21.33 3.44
CA SER A 272 13.01 -22.36 2.39
C SER A 272 13.05 -23.80 2.96
N ASP A 273 13.78 -24.04 4.04
CA ASP A 273 13.85 -25.30 4.77
C ASP A 273 12.55 -25.68 5.51
N ALA A 274 11.76 -24.70 5.95
CA ALA A 274 10.46 -24.95 6.59
C ALA A 274 9.38 -25.28 5.55
N ILE A 275 9.48 -24.69 4.33
CA ILE A 275 8.61 -25.03 3.20
C ILE A 275 8.93 -26.43 2.68
N ALA A 276 10.21 -26.80 2.58
CA ALA A 276 10.64 -28.15 2.19
C ALA A 276 10.17 -29.22 3.18
N LYS A 277 10.23 -28.93 4.49
CA LYS A 277 9.73 -29.84 5.53
C LYS A 277 8.20 -29.98 5.54
N SER A 278 7.45 -28.93 5.21
CA SER A 278 5.99 -28.98 5.08
C SER A 278 5.54 -29.74 3.83
N ALA A 279 6.30 -29.69 2.75
CA ALA A 279 6.03 -30.44 1.52
C ALA A 279 6.37 -31.95 1.64
N ALA A 280 7.20 -32.31 2.60
CA ALA A 280 7.60 -33.72 2.88
C ALA A 280 6.65 -34.46 3.82
N SER A 281 5.63 -33.83 4.38
CA SER A 281 4.60 -34.54 5.17
C SER A 281 3.63 -35.26 4.22
N PRO A 282 3.40 -36.57 4.42
CA PRO A 282 2.51 -37.34 3.57
C PRO A 282 1.08 -36.81 3.70
N ARG A 283 0.47 -36.48 2.56
CA ARG A 283 -0.96 -36.17 2.51
C ARG A 283 -1.78 -37.37 2.93
N PRO A 284 -2.79 -37.25 3.79
CA PRO A 284 -3.70 -38.34 4.05
C PRO A 284 -4.40 -38.74 2.74
N SER A 285 -4.35 -40.01 2.39
CA SER A 285 -5.02 -40.61 1.25
C SER A 285 -6.54 -40.52 1.43
N GLY A 286 -7.14 -39.50 0.83
CA GLY A 286 -8.61 -39.34 0.73
C GLY A 286 -9.05 -39.56 -0.71
N THR A 287 -9.55 -40.74 -0.96
CA THR A 287 -10.27 -41.17 -2.16
C THR A 287 -11.45 -40.27 -2.44
N TRP A 288 -11.46 -39.59 -3.60
CA TRP A 288 -12.67 -39.05 -4.19
C TRP A 288 -12.92 -39.62 -5.56
N LEU A 289 -14.08 -40.30 -5.59
CA LEU A 289 -14.63 -41.05 -6.70
C LEU A 289 -14.98 -40.17 -7.91
N LYS A 290 -14.83 -40.79 -9.06
CA LYS A 290 -15.23 -40.42 -10.41
C LYS A 290 -16.73 -40.09 -10.50
N GLY A 291 -17.07 -39.17 -11.39
CA GLY A 291 -18.42 -39.01 -11.91
C GLY A 291 -18.62 -37.74 -12.70
N VAL A 292 -18.20 -37.69 -13.96
CA VAL A 292 -18.77 -36.76 -14.95
C VAL A 292 -19.08 -37.54 -16.21
N VAL A 293 -20.35 -37.64 -16.50
CA VAL A 293 -20.89 -38.09 -17.79
C VAL A 293 -21.18 -36.85 -18.62
N LEU A 294 -20.64 -36.85 -19.84
CA LEU A 294 -20.98 -35.90 -20.91
C LEU A 294 -22.23 -36.40 -21.63
N SER A 295 -23.16 -35.48 -21.92
CA SER A 295 -24.11 -35.49 -23.05
C SER A 295 -24.67 -34.08 -23.12
N GLY A 296 -24.57 -33.30 -24.21
CA GLY A 296 -24.91 -33.59 -25.60
C GLY A 296 -26.34 -33.12 -25.90
N SER A 297 -26.45 -31.89 -26.37
CA SER A 297 -27.28 -31.30 -27.43
C SER A 297 -27.38 -29.80 -27.27
#